data_51a399543b93186c65c0eb4293ef6e37
#
_entry.id   51a399543b93186c65c0eb4293ef6e37
#
_cell.length_a   1.000
_cell.length_b   1.000
_cell.length_c   1.000
_cell.angle_alpha   90.00
_cell.angle_beta   90.00
_cell.angle_gamma   90.00
#
_symmetry.space_group_name_H-M   'P 1'
#
loop_
_entity.id
_entity.type
_entity.pdbx_description
1 polymer ?
#
loop_
_entity_poly.entity_id
_entity_poly.type
_entity_poly.pdbx_seq_one_letter_code
_entity_poly.pdbx_strand_id
1 'polypeptide(L)'
;VILCDRYGVDAIRYFLLREIPFGNDGMFTNEALINRINSDLANDLGNLLSRTVAMCEKYFGGTVHNVAGTEAIDTELETMVSALTAKVTADMDDLTIPQALMEIFAVIQRANKYIDETAPWALAKDEANKQRLESVLYHLCEALRVCGILLNAYLPTTAPKMMEQLGLDASALDLTKTAYGAQQTYTVHKGEALFPRIDVAKEIAHLKEEDEKRKAAAAAANKAKEEAEKKAAAPAEESTVDFTHEEEIDFDTFCKVELRVAEVRACENLKESKKLLHLTVFDGERERCILSGIAKWFKPEDLIGKKIGIVCNLAPRPMMKGKYVSEGMIFAADTAD
;
A
#
# COMPACT_ATOMS: atom_id res chain seq x y z
N VAL A 1 -4.10 -6.79 5.76
CA VAL A 1 -4.89 -8.01 5.93
C VAL A 1 -6.33 -7.63 6.26
N ILE A 2 -6.68 -7.07 7.42
CA ILE A 2 -8.06 -6.79 7.88
C ILE A 2 -8.92 -6.04 6.83
N LEU A 3 -8.41 -4.98 6.24
CA LEU A 3 -9.15 -4.21 5.24
C LEU A 3 -9.31 -4.98 3.92
N CYS A 4 -8.31 -5.78 3.53
CA CYS A 4 -8.40 -6.63 2.34
C CYS A 4 -9.43 -7.75 2.52
N ASP A 5 -9.50 -8.34 3.72
CA ASP A 5 -10.50 -9.37 4.04
C ASP A 5 -11.93 -8.80 4.03
N ARG A 6 -12.06 -7.51 4.41
CA ARG A 6 -13.36 -6.82 4.52
C ARG A 6 -13.88 -6.25 3.20
N TYR A 7 -13.02 -5.59 2.44
CA TYR A 7 -13.42 -4.86 1.22
C TYR A 7 -12.92 -5.52 -0.08
N GLY A 8 -12.14 -6.58 0.03
CA GLY A 8 -11.45 -7.19 -1.09
C GLY A 8 -10.11 -6.50 -1.41
N VAL A 9 -9.21 -7.26 -1.98
CA VAL A 9 -7.86 -6.78 -2.35
C VAL A 9 -7.93 -5.67 -3.39
N ASP A 10 -8.82 -5.80 -4.38
CA ASP A 10 -8.95 -4.84 -5.48
C ASP A 10 -9.36 -3.45 -5.00
N ALA A 11 -10.27 -3.36 -4.04
CA ALA A 11 -10.70 -2.08 -3.47
C ALA A 11 -9.54 -1.34 -2.78
N ILE A 12 -8.70 -2.08 -2.04
CA ILE A 12 -7.53 -1.51 -1.37
C ILE A 12 -6.45 -1.13 -2.38
N ARG A 13 -6.18 -1.98 -3.38
CA ARG A 13 -5.26 -1.67 -4.49
C ARG A 13 -5.68 -0.40 -5.21
N TYR A 14 -6.96 -0.31 -5.59
CA TYR A 14 -7.52 0.87 -6.26
C TYR A 14 -7.29 2.14 -5.43
N PHE A 15 -7.67 2.11 -4.16
CA PHE A 15 -7.51 3.25 -3.26
C PHE A 15 -6.05 3.72 -3.19
N LEU A 16 -5.13 2.80 -2.93
CA LEU A 16 -3.71 3.14 -2.79
C LEU A 16 -3.13 3.70 -4.09
N LEU A 17 -3.42 3.06 -5.23
CA LEU A 17 -2.91 3.48 -6.54
C LEU A 17 -3.58 4.77 -7.05
N ARG A 18 -4.77 5.09 -6.57
CA ARG A 18 -5.52 6.29 -6.94
C ARG A 18 -5.18 7.51 -6.10
N GLU A 19 -4.94 7.31 -4.79
CA GLU A 19 -4.75 8.41 -3.83
C GLU A 19 -3.28 8.77 -3.60
N ILE A 20 -2.37 7.82 -3.78
CA ILE A 20 -0.96 8.00 -3.43
C ILE A 20 -0.12 8.09 -4.70
N PRO A 21 0.41 9.28 -5.04
CA PRO A 21 1.34 9.42 -6.15
C PRO A 21 2.62 8.61 -5.91
N PHE A 22 3.16 8.02 -6.98
CA PHE A 22 4.39 7.26 -6.90
C PHE A 22 5.54 8.11 -6.35
N GLY A 23 6.28 7.57 -5.38
CA GLY A 23 7.43 8.26 -4.76
C GLY A 23 7.06 9.29 -3.68
N ASN A 24 5.77 9.45 -3.33
CA ASN A 24 5.31 10.35 -2.28
C ASN A 24 4.59 9.60 -1.16
N ASP A 25 4.55 10.21 0.02
CA ASP A 25 3.71 9.74 1.11
C ASP A 25 2.25 10.11 0.85
N GLY A 26 1.33 9.26 1.31
CA GLY A 26 -0.11 9.47 1.22
C GLY A 26 -0.79 9.43 2.57
N MET A 27 -1.91 10.13 2.68
CA MET A 27 -2.73 10.10 3.88
C MET A 27 -3.84 9.05 3.75
N PHE A 28 -3.84 8.07 4.65
CA PHE A 28 -4.88 7.05 4.71
C PHE A 28 -5.90 7.38 5.80
N THR A 29 -7.19 7.40 5.43
CA THR A 29 -8.30 7.38 6.39
C THR A 29 -9.35 6.36 5.95
N ASN A 30 -10.01 5.72 6.92
CA ASN A 30 -11.10 4.79 6.63
C ASN A 30 -12.24 5.48 5.86
N GLU A 31 -12.52 6.72 6.18
CA GLU A 31 -13.56 7.51 5.51
C GLU A 31 -13.22 7.76 4.04
N ALA A 32 -11.99 8.15 3.74
CA ALA A 32 -11.53 8.35 2.37
C ALA A 32 -11.60 7.04 1.55
N LEU A 33 -11.19 5.92 2.15
CA LEU A 33 -11.29 4.59 1.52
C LEU A 33 -12.75 4.24 1.18
N ILE A 34 -13.66 4.34 2.15
CA ILE A 34 -15.07 3.96 1.96
C ILE A 34 -15.74 4.89 0.94
N ASN A 35 -15.47 6.20 1.01
CA ASN A 35 -16.00 7.16 0.04
C ASN A 35 -15.49 6.86 -1.37
N ARG A 36 -14.22 6.51 -1.53
CA ARG A 36 -13.65 6.15 -2.84
C ARG A 36 -14.24 4.84 -3.39
N ILE A 37 -14.44 3.83 -2.54
CA ILE A 37 -15.13 2.60 -2.94
C ILE A 37 -16.55 2.91 -3.42
N ASN A 38 -17.28 3.74 -2.67
CA ASN A 38 -18.66 4.07 -3.02
C ASN A 38 -18.76 4.92 -4.29
N SER A 39 -17.94 5.96 -4.44
CA SER A 39 -18.02 6.88 -5.58
C SER A 39 -17.55 6.20 -6.88
N ASP A 40 -16.34 5.70 -6.87
CA ASP A 40 -15.70 5.25 -8.11
C ASP A 40 -16.07 3.80 -8.44
N LEU A 41 -15.91 2.88 -7.46
CA LEU A 41 -16.06 1.46 -7.73
C LEU A 41 -17.55 1.02 -7.74
N ALA A 42 -18.34 1.45 -6.77
CA ALA A 42 -19.74 1.05 -6.71
C ALA A 42 -20.63 1.91 -7.62
N ASN A 43 -20.57 3.24 -7.51
CA ASN A 43 -21.46 4.12 -8.27
C ASN A 43 -21.03 4.28 -9.73
N ASP A 44 -19.74 4.52 -10.02
CA ASP A 44 -19.33 4.74 -11.40
C ASP A 44 -19.18 3.42 -12.16
N LEU A 45 -18.26 2.54 -11.76
CA LEU A 45 -17.96 1.29 -12.47
C LEU A 45 -19.06 0.24 -12.30
N GLY A 46 -19.45 -0.07 -11.06
CA GLY A 46 -20.43 -1.11 -10.76
C GLY A 46 -21.81 -0.80 -11.31
N ASN A 47 -22.25 0.45 -11.18
CA ASN A 47 -23.54 0.90 -11.71
C ASN A 47 -23.56 0.90 -13.25
N LEU A 48 -22.47 1.36 -13.90
CA LEU A 48 -22.37 1.32 -15.36
C LEU A 48 -22.53 -0.09 -15.90
N LEU A 49 -21.76 -1.05 -15.37
CA LEU A 49 -21.86 -2.46 -15.79
C LEU A 49 -23.24 -3.02 -15.55
N SER A 50 -23.79 -2.87 -14.34
CA SER A 50 -25.09 -3.43 -13.99
C SER A 50 -26.22 -2.85 -14.82
N ARG A 51 -26.24 -1.53 -15.09
CA ARG A 51 -27.24 -0.87 -15.93
C ARG A 51 -27.13 -1.35 -17.38
N THR A 52 -25.92 -1.42 -17.93
CA THR A 52 -25.68 -1.87 -19.31
C THR A 52 -26.16 -3.31 -19.49
N VAL A 53 -25.71 -4.23 -18.65
CA VAL A 53 -26.12 -5.65 -18.71
C VAL A 53 -27.63 -5.79 -18.57
N ALA A 54 -28.24 -5.13 -17.59
CA ALA A 54 -29.70 -5.20 -17.38
C ALA A 54 -30.50 -4.68 -18.59
N MET A 55 -30.02 -3.62 -19.27
CA MET A 55 -30.67 -3.10 -20.48
C MET A 55 -30.49 -4.04 -21.67
N CYS A 56 -29.30 -4.61 -21.87
CA CYS A 56 -29.08 -5.62 -22.92
C CYS A 56 -29.97 -6.85 -22.70
N GLU A 57 -30.06 -7.38 -21.50
CA GLU A 57 -30.94 -8.50 -21.18
C GLU A 57 -32.43 -8.15 -21.43
N LYS A 58 -32.85 -6.99 -20.93
CA LYS A 58 -34.24 -6.56 -21.00
C LYS A 58 -34.73 -6.31 -22.42
N TYR A 59 -33.89 -5.69 -23.27
CA TYR A 59 -34.34 -5.22 -24.57
C TYR A 59 -33.92 -6.13 -25.74
N PHE A 60 -32.83 -6.92 -25.55
CA PHE A 60 -32.27 -7.76 -26.61
C PHE A 60 -32.02 -9.22 -26.14
N GLY A 61 -32.55 -9.62 -25.00
CA GLY A 61 -32.34 -10.99 -24.50
C GLY A 61 -30.85 -11.28 -24.19
N GLY A 62 -30.08 -10.24 -23.90
CA GLY A 62 -28.66 -10.33 -23.57
C GLY A 62 -27.69 -10.22 -24.75
N THR A 63 -28.18 -10.30 -26.00
CA THR A 63 -27.29 -10.26 -27.18
C THR A 63 -27.43 -8.95 -27.93
N VAL A 64 -26.31 -8.23 -28.10
CA VAL A 64 -26.22 -6.98 -28.87
C VAL A 64 -25.09 -7.05 -29.88
N HIS A 65 -25.28 -6.38 -31.02
CA HIS A 65 -24.37 -6.42 -32.15
C HIS A 65 -23.85 -5.02 -32.47
N ASN A 66 -22.71 -4.97 -33.16
CA ASN A 66 -22.23 -3.75 -33.79
C ASN A 66 -23.12 -3.45 -35.00
N VAL A 67 -24.05 -2.53 -34.82
CA VAL A 67 -24.97 -2.11 -35.87
C VAL A 67 -24.59 -0.75 -36.45
N ALA A 68 -24.84 -0.54 -37.73
CA ALA A 68 -24.55 0.72 -38.37
C ALA A 68 -25.45 1.86 -37.86
N GLY A 69 -24.96 3.07 -37.92
CA GLY A 69 -25.67 4.28 -37.50
C GLY A 69 -25.16 4.87 -36.21
N THR A 70 -24.12 5.71 -36.34
CA THR A 70 -23.56 6.47 -35.22
C THR A 70 -24.03 7.93 -35.27
N GLU A 71 -24.34 8.46 -34.10
CA GLU A 71 -24.61 9.89 -33.92
C GLU A 71 -23.36 10.61 -33.36
N ALA A 72 -23.36 11.94 -33.35
CA ALA A 72 -22.25 12.73 -32.83
C ALA A 72 -21.86 12.38 -31.39
N ILE A 73 -22.84 12.05 -30.56
CA ILE A 73 -22.64 11.65 -29.15
C ILE A 73 -21.93 10.30 -29.04
N ASP A 74 -22.17 9.36 -29.98
CA ASP A 74 -21.49 8.07 -30.05
C ASP A 74 -20.04 8.25 -30.43
N THR A 75 -19.79 9.10 -31.48
CA THR A 75 -18.44 9.43 -31.94
C THR A 75 -17.59 10.08 -30.85
N GLU A 76 -18.19 10.88 -29.95
CA GLU A 76 -17.49 11.45 -28.82
C GLU A 76 -17.00 10.33 -27.85
N LEU A 77 -17.90 9.41 -27.46
CA LEU A 77 -17.55 8.28 -26.59
C LEU A 77 -16.51 7.36 -27.26
N GLU A 78 -16.72 7.02 -28.53
CA GLU A 78 -15.79 6.20 -29.32
C GLU A 78 -14.40 6.81 -29.37
N THR A 79 -14.30 8.12 -29.60
CA THR A 79 -13.03 8.85 -29.65
C THR A 79 -12.31 8.79 -28.32
N MET A 80 -13.03 8.98 -27.20
CA MET A 80 -12.47 8.90 -25.89
C MET A 80 -11.94 7.50 -25.59
N VAL A 81 -12.73 6.45 -25.89
CA VAL A 81 -12.33 5.04 -25.68
C VAL A 81 -11.14 4.68 -26.56
N SER A 82 -11.14 5.09 -27.83
CA SER A 82 -10.05 4.79 -28.77
C SER A 82 -8.72 5.42 -28.37
N ALA A 83 -8.74 6.62 -27.76
CA ALA A 83 -7.55 7.32 -27.29
C ALA A 83 -7.06 6.81 -25.91
N LEU A 84 -7.89 6.08 -25.18
CA LEU A 84 -7.66 5.77 -23.77
C LEU A 84 -6.39 4.95 -23.55
N THR A 85 -6.16 3.91 -24.36
CA THR A 85 -4.99 3.02 -24.19
C THR A 85 -3.68 3.79 -24.33
N ALA A 86 -3.58 4.70 -25.32
CA ALA A 86 -2.38 5.49 -25.52
C ALA A 86 -2.11 6.44 -24.34
N LYS A 87 -3.17 7.07 -23.78
CA LYS A 87 -3.06 7.94 -22.61
C LYS A 87 -2.62 7.18 -21.37
N VAL A 88 -3.29 6.06 -21.07
CA VAL A 88 -2.95 5.21 -19.92
C VAL A 88 -1.52 4.69 -20.04
N THR A 89 -1.08 4.30 -21.24
CA THR A 89 0.31 3.84 -21.44
C THR A 89 1.30 4.96 -21.17
N ALA A 90 1.07 6.17 -21.68
CA ALA A 90 1.93 7.32 -21.44
C ALA A 90 2.02 7.67 -19.92
N ASP A 91 0.87 7.70 -19.24
CA ASP A 91 0.84 7.95 -17.79
C ASP A 91 1.57 6.87 -17.00
N MET A 92 1.49 5.60 -17.43
CA MET A 92 2.20 4.49 -16.77
C MET A 92 3.70 4.55 -17.03
N ASP A 93 4.14 4.93 -18.22
CA ASP A 93 5.56 5.10 -18.56
C ASP A 93 6.18 6.26 -17.74
N ASP A 94 5.39 7.31 -17.47
CA ASP A 94 5.78 8.44 -16.63
C ASP A 94 5.59 8.18 -15.11
N LEU A 95 5.14 6.98 -14.73
CA LEU A 95 4.82 6.59 -13.34
C LEU A 95 3.75 7.48 -12.68
N THR A 96 2.89 8.12 -13.46
CA THR A 96 1.74 8.89 -12.99
C THR A 96 0.49 8.02 -12.82
N ILE A 97 0.62 6.97 -12.00
CA ILE A 97 -0.40 5.92 -11.81
C ILE A 97 -1.79 6.48 -11.46
N PRO A 98 -1.93 7.46 -10.54
CA PRO A 98 -3.23 8.06 -10.25
C PRO A 98 -3.87 8.70 -11.49
N GLN A 99 -3.07 9.33 -12.37
CA GLN A 99 -3.56 9.96 -13.60
C GLN A 99 -4.07 8.91 -14.59
N ALA A 100 -3.36 7.81 -14.77
CA ALA A 100 -3.81 6.70 -15.62
C ALA A 100 -5.19 6.17 -15.16
N LEU A 101 -5.41 6.01 -13.86
CA LEU A 101 -6.72 5.65 -13.31
C LEU A 101 -7.77 6.72 -13.55
N MET A 102 -7.42 8.01 -13.44
CA MET A 102 -8.34 9.12 -13.74
C MET A 102 -8.79 9.09 -15.19
N GLU A 103 -7.91 8.85 -16.16
CA GLU A 103 -8.26 8.71 -17.56
C GLU A 103 -9.27 7.58 -17.80
N ILE A 104 -9.08 6.41 -17.17
CA ILE A 104 -10.02 5.28 -17.27
C ILE A 104 -11.38 5.67 -16.67
N PHE A 105 -11.40 6.27 -15.48
CA PHE A 105 -12.64 6.66 -14.82
C PHE A 105 -13.35 7.81 -15.50
N ALA A 106 -12.64 8.69 -16.21
CA ALA A 106 -13.25 9.73 -17.07
C ALA A 106 -14.10 9.10 -18.18
N VAL A 107 -13.63 8.02 -18.81
CA VAL A 107 -14.42 7.26 -19.79
C VAL A 107 -15.64 6.58 -19.14
N ILE A 108 -15.48 5.97 -17.97
CA ILE A 108 -16.58 5.35 -17.24
C ILE A 108 -17.66 6.38 -16.88
N GLN A 109 -17.28 7.55 -16.39
CA GLN A 109 -18.18 8.65 -16.07
C GLN A 109 -18.86 9.20 -17.32
N ARG A 110 -18.11 9.36 -18.43
CA ARG A 110 -18.68 9.76 -19.72
C ARG A 110 -19.70 8.74 -20.22
N ALA A 111 -19.44 7.43 -20.06
CA ALA A 111 -20.38 6.37 -20.43
C ALA A 111 -21.65 6.38 -19.55
N ASN A 112 -21.53 6.65 -18.25
CA ASN A 112 -22.71 6.84 -17.40
C ASN A 112 -23.55 8.04 -17.86
N LYS A 113 -22.92 9.17 -18.17
CA LYS A 113 -23.59 10.35 -18.71
C LYS A 113 -24.23 10.06 -20.09
N TYR A 114 -23.57 9.29 -20.92
CA TYR A 114 -24.06 8.86 -22.23
C TYR A 114 -25.37 8.06 -22.11
N ILE A 115 -25.52 7.20 -21.09
CA ILE A 115 -26.79 6.51 -20.81
C ILE A 115 -27.90 7.53 -20.54
N ASP A 116 -27.63 8.56 -19.75
CA ASP A 116 -28.64 9.55 -19.39
C ASP A 116 -29.02 10.46 -20.57
N GLU A 117 -28.08 10.81 -21.42
CA GLU A 117 -28.26 11.64 -22.63
C GLU A 117 -28.99 10.89 -23.74
N THR A 118 -28.66 9.61 -23.96
CA THR A 118 -29.31 8.78 -25.00
C THR A 118 -30.64 8.19 -24.54
N ALA A 119 -30.90 8.18 -23.24
CA ALA A 119 -32.13 7.69 -22.63
C ALA A 119 -32.67 6.36 -23.24
N PRO A 120 -31.92 5.23 -23.12
CA PRO A 120 -32.26 3.95 -23.74
C PRO A 120 -33.70 3.47 -23.42
N TRP A 121 -34.20 3.80 -22.23
CA TRP A 121 -35.56 3.51 -21.82
C TRP A 121 -36.65 4.29 -22.60
N ALA A 122 -36.27 5.42 -23.19
CA ALA A 122 -37.18 6.18 -24.07
C ALA A 122 -37.13 5.59 -25.49
N LEU A 123 -35.95 5.25 -26.00
CA LEU A 123 -35.77 4.57 -27.27
C LEU A 123 -36.51 3.25 -27.35
N ALA A 124 -36.52 2.50 -26.27
CA ALA A 124 -37.17 1.20 -26.18
C ALA A 124 -38.72 1.24 -26.27
N LYS A 125 -39.35 2.42 -26.25
CA LYS A 125 -40.81 2.56 -26.36
C LYS A 125 -41.30 2.48 -27.81
N ASP A 126 -40.43 2.68 -28.81
CA ASP A 126 -40.76 2.67 -30.21
C ASP A 126 -39.86 1.68 -30.96
N GLU A 127 -40.46 0.68 -31.61
CA GLU A 127 -39.72 -0.33 -32.38
C GLU A 127 -38.89 0.27 -33.51
N ALA A 128 -39.27 1.45 -34.03
CA ALA A 128 -38.49 2.18 -35.04
C ALA A 128 -37.10 2.59 -34.54
N ASN A 129 -36.95 2.75 -33.21
CA ASN A 129 -35.68 3.11 -32.57
C ASN A 129 -34.82 1.90 -32.15
N LYS A 130 -35.25 0.68 -32.46
CA LYS A 130 -34.59 -0.55 -31.98
C LYS A 130 -33.10 -0.63 -32.41
N GLN A 131 -32.81 -0.30 -33.68
CA GLN A 131 -31.43 -0.27 -34.17
C GLN A 131 -30.60 0.78 -33.43
N ARG A 132 -31.18 1.97 -33.18
CA ARG A 132 -30.52 3.02 -32.41
C ARG A 132 -30.26 2.58 -30.97
N LEU A 133 -31.21 1.93 -30.34
CA LEU A 133 -31.07 1.37 -28.99
C LEU A 133 -29.94 0.33 -28.95
N GLU A 134 -29.89 -0.57 -29.93
CA GLU A 134 -28.83 -1.58 -30.02
C GLU A 134 -27.45 -0.96 -30.16
N SER A 135 -27.32 0.08 -31.05
CA SER A 135 -26.09 0.85 -31.17
C SER A 135 -25.64 1.48 -29.86
N VAL A 136 -26.55 2.11 -29.12
CA VAL A 136 -26.24 2.70 -27.81
C VAL A 136 -25.69 1.64 -26.84
N LEU A 137 -26.34 0.49 -26.74
CA LEU A 137 -25.92 -0.58 -25.83
C LEU A 137 -24.59 -1.21 -26.26
N TYR A 138 -24.35 -1.32 -27.57
CA TYR A 138 -23.08 -1.77 -28.12
C TYR A 138 -21.92 -0.84 -27.70
N HIS A 139 -22.07 0.48 -27.86
CA HIS A 139 -21.07 1.47 -27.45
C HIS A 139 -20.74 1.38 -25.96
N LEU A 140 -21.73 1.14 -25.12
CA LEU A 140 -21.53 0.92 -23.68
C LEU A 140 -20.75 -0.35 -23.38
N CYS A 141 -21.05 -1.46 -24.07
CA CYS A 141 -20.30 -2.71 -23.92
C CYS A 141 -18.85 -2.56 -24.36
N GLU A 142 -18.58 -1.85 -25.48
CA GLU A 142 -17.21 -1.57 -25.93
C GLU A 142 -16.43 -0.69 -24.95
N ALA A 143 -17.05 0.36 -24.41
CA ALA A 143 -16.42 1.19 -23.38
C ALA A 143 -16.07 0.38 -22.14
N LEU A 144 -17.00 -0.48 -21.65
CA LEU A 144 -16.76 -1.36 -20.52
C LEU A 144 -15.67 -2.39 -20.80
N ARG A 145 -15.61 -2.96 -22.01
CA ARG A 145 -14.59 -3.93 -22.41
C ARG A 145 -13.20 -3.30 -22.36
N VAL A 146 -13.01 -2.15 -23.03
CA VAL A 146 -11.71 -1.48 -23.08
C VAL A 146 -11.28 -1.02 -21.69
N CYS A 147 -12.18 -0.39 -20.92
CA CYS A 147 -11.90 -0.03 -19.53
C CYS A 147 -11.54 -1.26 -18.68
N GLY A 148 -12.25 -2.37 -18.83
CA GLY A 148 -11.97 -3.60 -18.10
C GLY A 148 -10.61 -4.21 -18.42
N ILE A 149 -10.17 -4.18 -19.70
CA ILE A 149 -8.83 -4.61 -20.09
C ILE A 149 -7.76 -3.77 -19.37
N LEU A 150 -7.90 -2.45 -19.39
CA LEU A 150 -6.94 -1.53 -18.76
C LEU A 150 -6.98 -1.62 -17.22
N LEU A 151 -8.18 -1.80 -16.65
CA LEU A 151 -8.35 -1.99 -15.20
C LEU A 151 -7.75 -3.29 -14.67
N ASN A 152 -7.48 -4.28 -15.52
CA ASN A 152 -6.93 -5.57 -15.06
C ASN A 152 -5.59 -5.43 -14.33
N ALA A 153 -4.77 -4.45 -14.69
CA ALA A 153 -3.53 -4.15 -13.97
C ALA A 153 -3.77 -3.66 -12.52
N TYR A 154 -4.89 -3.02 -12.29
CA TYR A 154 -5.26 -2.39 -11.01
C TYR A 154 -6.20 -3.26 -10.19
N LEU A 155 -7.17 -3.90 -10.84
CA LEU A 155 -8.27 -4.68 -10.29
C LEU A 155 -8.25 -6.12 -10.83
N PRO A 156 -7.22 -6.93 -10.53
CA PRO A 156 -6.99 -8.23 -11.17
C PRO A 156 -8.06 -9.28 -10.87
N THR A 157 -8.85 -9.12 -9.81
CA THR A 157 -9.96 -10.04 -9.48
C THR A 157 -11.32 -9.54 -10.01
N THR A 158 -11.45 -8.23 -10.24
CA THR A 158 -12.67 -7.59 -10.70
C THR A 158 -12.78 -7.57 -12.23
N ALA A 159 -11.69 -7.27 -12.94
CA ALA A 159 -11.68 -7.22 -14.39
C ALA A 159 -12.13 -8.53 -15.07
N PRO A 160 -11.70 -9.73 -14.62
CA PRO A 160 -12.25 -10.99 -15.14
C PRO A 160 -13.75 -11.13 -14.97
N LYS A 161 -14.32 -10.69 -13.83
CA LYS A 161 -15.77 -10.72 -13.58
C LYS A 161 -16.53 -9.76 -14.48
N MET A 162 -15.92 -8.63 -14.83
CA MET A 162 -16.48 -7.70 -15.84
C MET A 162 -16.54 -8.35 -17.21
N MET A 163 -15.45 -9.01 -17.66
CA MET A 163 -15.42 -9.72 -18.93
C MET A 163 -16.48 -10.85 -18.96
N GLU A 164 -16.54 -11.63 -17.91
CA GLU A 164 -17.54 -12.70 -17.77
C GLU A 164 -18.96 -12.14 -17.95
N GLN A 165 -19.34 -11.05 -17.28
CA GLN A 165 -20.65 -10.43 -17.42
C GLN A 165 -20.90 -9.85 -18.83
N LEU A 166 -19.86 -9.47 -19.56
CA LEU A 166 -19.92 -9.07 -20.96
C LEU A 166 -19.95 -10.25 -21.94
N GLY A 167 -19.92 -11.50 -21.43
CA GLY A 167 -19.90 -12.71 -22.24
C GLY A 167 -18.55 -12.99 -22.89
N LEU A 168 -17.46 -12.49 -22.30
CA LEU A 168 -16.11 -12.64 -22.79
C LEU A 168 -15.31 -13.50 -21.80
N ASP A 169 -14.37 -14.28 -22.30
CA ASP A 169 -13.45 -15.04 -21.47
C ASP A 169 -12.22 -14.24 -21.03
N ALA A 170 -11.41 -14.82 -20.14
CA ALA A 170 -10.21 -14.16 -19.61
C ALA A 170 -9.16 -13.81 -20.68
N SER A 171 -9.18 -14.44 -21.86
CA SER A 171 -8.27 -14.11 -22.98
C SER A 171 -8.59 -12.75 -23.60
N ALA A 172 -9.75 -12.16 -23.28
CA ALA A 172 -10.10 -10.81 -23.67
C ALA A 172 -9.30 -9.74 -22.90
N LEU A 173 -8.72 -10.07 -21.74
CA LEU A 173 -7.91 -9.18 -20.89
C LEU A 173 -6.48 -8.98 -21.42
N ASP A 174 -6.33 -8.86 -22.71
CA ASP A 174 -5.06 -8.65 -23.40
C ASP A 174 -4.98 -7.19 -23.87
N LEU A 175 -3.93 -6.48 -23.46
CA LEU A 175 -3.70 -5.07 -23.80
C LEU A 175 -3.61 -4.83 -25.32
N THR A 176 -3.30 -5.85 -26.12
CA THR A 176 -3.30 -5.75 -27.59
C THR A 176 -4.71 -5.73 -28.18
N LYS A 177 -5.73 -6.06 -27.40
CA LYS A 177 -7.15 -6.13 -27.82
C LYS A 177 -7.98 -4.91 -27.44
N THR A 178 -7.36 -3.77 -27.18
CA THR A 178 -8.05 -2.53 -26.78
C THR A 178 -8.62 -1.73 -27.94
N ALA A 179 -8.39 -2.17 -29.19
CA ALA A 179 -8.94 -1.48 -30.36
C ALA A 179 -10.48 -1.43 -30.27
N TYR A 180 -11.05 -0.21 -30.44
CA TYR A 180 -12.50 -0.01 -30.45
C TYR A 180 -13.14 -0.71 -31.66
N GLY A 181 -14.29 -1.35 -31.45
CA GLY A 181 -14.97 -2.11 -32.50
C GLY A 181 -14.37 -3.47 -32.81
N ALA A 182 -13.36 -3.93 -32.04
CA ALA A 182 -12.77 -5.25 -32.24
C ALA A 182 -13.75 -6.39 -31.92
N GLN A 183 -14.62 -6.19 -30.94
CA GLN A 183 -15.68 -7.13 -30.58
C GLN A 183 -16.97 -6.78 -31.32
N GLN A 184 -17.50 -7.70 -32.14
CA GLN A 184 -18.67 -7.41 -32.99
C GLN A 184 -20.01 -7.78 -32.33
N THR A 185 -19.97 -8.66 -31.35
CA THR A 185 -21.18 -9.17 -30.68
C THR A 185 -20.90 -9.41 -29.22
N TYR A 186 -21.81 -8.99 -28.37
CA TYR A 186 -21.80 -9.27 -26.93
C TYR A 186 -22.98 -10.15 -26.57
N THR A 187 -22.74 -11.19 -25.76
CA THR A 187 -23.80 -11.99 -25.16
C THR A 187 -23.66 -11.86 -23.64
N VAL A 188 -24.21 -10.77 -23.14
CA VAL A 188 -24.06 -10.41 -21.72
C VAL A 188 -24.99 -11.24 -20.84
N HIS A 189 -24.57 -11.42 -19.58
CA HIS A 189 -25.42 -12.05 -18.56
C HIS A 189 -25.19 -11.40 -17.21
N LYS A 190 -26.25 -11.33 -16.43
CA LYS A 190 -26.22 -10.73 -15.11
C LYS A 190 -25.37 -11.56 -14.15
N GLY A 191 -24.38 -10.93 -13.54
CA GLY A 191 -23.57 -11.50 -12.47
C GLY A 191 -23.83 -10.81 -11.13
N GLU A 192 -22.98 -11.12 -10.15
CA GLU A 192 -22.97 -10.44 -8.88
C GLU A 192 -22.49 -8.98 -9.04
N ALA A 193 -22.94 -8.11 -8.13
CA ALA A 193 -22.45 -6.74 -8.07
C ALA A 193 -20.93 -6.74 -7.80
N LEU A 194 -20.17 -6.00 -8.60
CA LEU A 194 -18.72 -5.94 -8.46
C LEU A 194 -18.29 -5.40 -7.08
N PHE A 195 -18.94 -4.33 -6.67
CA PHE A 195 -18.70 -3.68 -5.38
C PHE A 195 -20.05 -3.31 -4.75
N PRO A 196 -20.36 -3.85 -3.56
CA PRO A 196 -21.57 -3.44 -2.84
C PRO A 196 -21.38 -2.02 -2.29
N ARG A 197 -22.47 -1.24 -2.28
CA ARG A 197 -22.46 0.08 -1.66
C ARG A 197 -22.38 -0.04 -0.14
N ILE A 198 -21.48 0.71 0.47
CA ILE A 198 -21.20 0.71 1.91
C ILE A 198 -21.90 1.89 2.58
N ASP A 199 -22.62 1.65 3.68
CA ASP A 199 -23.14 2.73 4.53
C ASP A 199 -21.97 3.34 5.34
N VAL A 200 -21.54 4.54 4.96
CA VAL A 200 -20.35 5.19 5.49
C VAL A 200 -20.42 5.36 7.01
N ALA A 201 -21.57 5.82 7.53
CA ALA A 201 -21.71 6.12 8.95
C ALA A 201 -21.65 4.86 9.82
N LYS A 202 -22.36 3.81 9.41
CA LYS A 202 -22.35 2.51 10.10
C LYS A 202 -21.01 1.85 10.04
N GLU A 203 -20.36 1.92 8.89
CA GLU A 203 -19.06 1.30 8.67
C GLU A 203 -17.94 1.95 9.48
N ILE A 204 -17.91 3.30 9.52
CA ILE A 204 -16.94 4.04 10.34
C ILE A 204 -17.15 3.76 11.82
N ALA A 205 -18.40 3.70 12.29
CA ALA A 205 -18.70 3.37 13.69
C ALA A 205 -18.18 1.96 14.04
N HIS A 206 -18.42 1.00 13.15
CA HIS A 206 -17.96 -0.38 13.33
C HIS A 206 -16.43 -0.49 13.34
N LEU A 207 -15.73 0.17 12.40
CA LEU A 207 -14.27 0.17 12.34
C LEU A 207 -13.63 0.80 13.59
N LYS A 208 -14.24 1.86 14.14
CA LYS A 208 -13.80 2.45 15.42
C LYS A 208 -13.94 1.48 16.59
N GLU A 209 -15.08 0.80 16.68
CA GLU A 209 -15.31 -0.20 17.73
C GLU A 209 -14.32 -1.38 17.63
N GLU A 210 -14.06 -1.87 16.41
CA GLU A 210 -13.06 -2.92 16.18
C GLU A 210 -11.64 -2.47 16.53
N ASP A 211 -11.28 -1.22 16.22
CA ASP A 211 -9.96 -0.69 16.56
C ASP A 211 -9.79 -0.52 18.08
N GLU A 212 -10.83 -0.08 18.78
CA GLU A 212 -10.84 -0.01 20.25
C GLU A 212 -10.72 -1.39 20.88
N LYS A 213 -11.46 -2.38 20.39
CA LYS A 213 -11.35 -3.77 20.84
C LYS A 213 -9.94 -4.33 20.61
N ARG A 214 -9.35 -4.03 19.45
CA ARG A 214 -7.98 -4.46 19.12
C ARG A 214 -6.93 -3.81 20.01
N LYS A 215 -7.07 -2.50 20.27
CA LYS A 215 -6.18 -1.77 21.20
C LYS A 215 -6.29 -2.33 22.63
N ALA A 216 -7.52 -2.60 23.08
CA ALA A 216 -7.75 -3.20 24.40
C ALA A 216 -7.16 -4.62 24.49
N ALA A 217 -7.33 -5.44 23.45
CA ALA A 217 -6.76 -6.78 23.39
C ALA A 217 -5.22 -6.76 23.36
N ALA A 218 -4.62 -5.83 22.59
CA ALA A 218 -3.17 -5.64 22.56
C ALA A 218 -2.62 -5.17 23.91
N ALA A 219 -3.31 -4.24 24.57
CA ALA A 219 -2.94 -3.80 25.93
C ALA A 219 -3.05 -4.93 26.97
N ALA A 220 -4.11 -5.76 26.87
CA ALA A 220 -4.25 -6.95 27.74
C ALA A 220 -3.17 -8.00 27.47
N ALA A 221 -2.81 -8.23 26.20
CA ALA A 221 -1.74 -9.15 25.81
C ALA A 221 -0.36 -8.66 26.30
N ASN A 222 -0.09 -7.35 26.20
CA ASN A 222 1.14 -6.77 26.74
C ASN A 222 1.19 -6.87 28.27
N LYS A 223 0.08 -6.57 28.99
CA LYS A 223 0.00 -6.80 30.45
C LYS A 223 0.21 -8.26 30.81
N ALA A 224 -0.38 -9.19 30.06
CA ALA A 224 -0.20 -10.61 30.31
C ALA A 224 1.25 -11.07 30.05
N LYS A 225 1.95 -10.48 29.06
CA LYS A 225 3.37 -10.70 28.82
C LYS A 225 4.21 -10.14 29.97
N GLU A 226 3.97 -8.90 30.39
CA GLU A 226 4.66 -8.30 31.54
C GLU A 226 4.42 -9.08 32.85
N GLU A 227 3.20 -9.58 33.06
CA GLU A 227 2.90 -10.43 34.23
C GLU A 227 3.52 -11.82 34.11
N ALA A 228 3.63 -12.40 32.93
CA ALA A 228 4.32 -13.65 32.66
C ALA A 228 5.84 -13.50 32.82
N GLU A 229 6.41 -12.40 32.34
CA GLU A 229 7.82 -12.06 32.56
C GLU A 229 8.11 -11.79 34.03
N LYS A 230 7.22 -11.10 34.76
CA LYS A 230 7.32 -10.93 36.21
C LYS A 230 7.14 -12.23 37.00
N LYS A 231 6.39 -13.20 36.48
CA LYS A 231 6.22 -14.53 37.10
C LYS A 231 7.35 -15.51 36.78
N ALA A 232 8.00 -15.33 35.62
CA ALA A 232 9.18 -16.10 35.23
C ALA A 232 10.49 -15.58 35.86
N ALA A 233 10.48 -14.33 36.33
CA ALA A 233 11.54 -13.81 37.16
C ALA A 233 11.42 -14.46 38.55
N ALA A 234 12.26 -15.44 38.81
CA ALA A 234 12.61 -15.84 40.20
C ALA A 234 13.02 -14.57 40.98
N PRO A 235 12.90 -14.52 42.32
CA PRO A 235 13.24 -13.33 43.08
C PRO A 235 14.64 -12.85 42.64
N ALA A 236 14.69 -11.70 42.02
CA ALA A 236 15.93 -11.10 41.58
C ALA A 236 16.78 -10.89 42.81
N GLU A 237 17.98 -11.45 42.82
CA GLU A 237 19.04 -10.98 43.71
C GLU A 237 19.09 -9.45 43.49
N GLU A 238 19.17 -8.69 44.58
CA GLU A 238 19.21 -7.23 44.55
C GLU A 238 20.20 -6.77 43.50
N SER A 239 19.68 -6.07 42.49
CA SER A 239 20.48 -5.51 41.41
C SER A 239 21.59 -4.66 42.00
N THR A 240 22.84 -5.01 41.71
CA THR A 240 24.01 -4.23 42.11
C THR A 240 24.27 -3.04 41.13
N VAL A 241 23.30 -2.74 40.26
CA VAL A 241 23.37 -1.60 39.37
C VAL A 241 23.08 -0.34 40.15
N ASP A 242 24.04 0.59 40.15
CA ASP A 242 23.86 1.92 40.73
C ASP A 242 22.97 2.76 39.82
N PHE A 243 21.72 3.01 40.26
CA PHE A 243 20.75 3.85 39.55
C PHE A 243 20.86 5.33 39.95
N THR A 244 22.03 5.81 40.35
CA THR A 244 22.25 7.23 40.57
C THR A 244 22.06 7.96 39.25
N HIS A 245 21.06 8.81 39.18
CA HIS A 245 20.76 9.60 37.99
C HIS A 245 21.65 10.84 37.93
N GLU A 246 22.23 11.09 36.78
CA GLU A 246 22.88 12.36 36.45
C GLU A 246 21.83 13.45 36.21
N GLU A 247 22.26 14.71 36.13
CA GLU A 247 21.36 15.82 35.82
C GLU A 247 20.74 15.67 34.42
N GLU A 248 19.47 16.07 34.28
CA GLU A 248 18.78 16.07 33.00
C GLU A 248 19.51 16.98 32.01
N ILE A 249 19.71 16.52 30.80
CA ILE A 249 20.28 17.30 29.70
C ILE A 249 19.18 17.70 28.72
N ASP A 250 19.31 18.87 28.14
CA ASP A 250 18.42 19.33 27.08
C ASP A 250 18.68 18.63 25.75
N PHE A 251 17.73 18.73 24.83
CA PHE A 251 17.81 18.12 23.51
C PHE A 251 19.01 18.62 22.69
N ASP A 252 19.35 19.91 22.81
CA ASP A 252 20.47 20.51 22.08
C ASP A 252 21.82 19.97 22.58
N THR A 253 21.92 19.65 23.85
CA THR A 253 23.08 18.99 24.45
C THR A 253 23.19 17.54 23.97
N PHE A 254 22.08 16.80 23.93
CA PHE A 254 22.05 15.44 23.38
C PHE A 254 22.44 15.42 21.89
N CYS A 255 21.94 16.36 21.09
CA CYS A 255 22.26 16.45 19.65
C CYS A 255 23.75 16.74 19.36
N LYS A 256 24.54 17.14 20.36
CA LYS A 256 26.00 17.27 20.22
C LYS A 256 26.72 15.93 20.31
N VAL A 257 26.06 14.86 20.75
CA VAL A 257 26.66 13.53 20.84
C VAL A 257 26.66 12.88 19.46
N GLU A 258 27.84 12.51 18.96
CA GLU A 258 27.98 11.82 17.69
C GLU A 258 28.05 10.31 17.89
N LEU A 259 26.98 9.60 17.47
CA LEU A 259 26.88 8.15 17.52
C LEU A 259 27.18 7.58 16.14
N ARG A 260 28.05 6.56 16.09
CA ARG A 260 28.35 5.81 14.85
C ARG A 260 28.32 4.31 15.10
N VAL A 261 28.10 3.55 14.02
CA VAL A 261 28.30 2.10 14.01
C VAL A 261 29.72 1.84 13.52
N ALA A 262 30.51 1.13 14.33
CA ALA A 262 31.88 0.79 14.00
C ALA A 262 32.08 -0.72 13.93
N GLU A 263 32.97 -1.17 13.04
CA GLU A 263 33.38 -2.57 12.92
C GLU A 263 34.60 -2.84 13.79
N VAL A 264 34.55 -3.87 14.63
CA VAL A 264 35.70 -4.30 15.43
C VAL A 264 36.69 -5.05 14.55
N ARG A 265 37.81 -4.44 14.26
CA ARG A 265 38.87 -5.05 13.43
C ARG A 265 39.88 -5.87 14.23
N ALA A 266 40.16 -5.45 15.46
CA ALA A 266 41.00 -6.20 16.40
C ALA A 266 40.50 -6.01 17.82
N CYS A 267 40.66 -7.03 18.66
CA CYS A 267 40.35 -6.99 20.07
C CYS A 267 41.37 -7.86 20.83
N GLU A 268 41.90 -7.34 21.94
CA GLU A 268 42.83 -8.07 22.76
C GLU A 268 42.66 -7.79 24.28
N ASN A 269 43.05 -8.76 25.08
CA ASN A 269 43.12 -8.60 26.53
C ASN A 269 44.32 -7.76 26.92
N LEU A 270 44.16 -6.80 27.83
CA LEU A 270 45.25 -6.04 28.41
C LEU A 270 45.96 -6.84 29.52
N LYS A 271 47.30 -6.94 29.44
CA LYS A 271 48.07 -7.61 30.46
C LYS A 271 47.96 -6.93 31.83
N GLU A 272 47.74 -5.62 31.83
CA GLU A 272 47.67 -4.78 33.02
C GLU A 272 46.27 -4.67 33.63
N SER A 273 45.22 -5.19 32.97
CA SER A 273 43.84 -5.13 33.48
C SER A 273 43.05 -6.35 33.07
N LYS A 274 42.45 -7.02 34.05
CA LYS A 274 41.54 -8.11 33.81
C LYS A 274 40.11 -7.66 33.45
N LYS A 275 39.85 -6.33 33.51
CA LYS A 275 38.49 -5.78 33.30
C LYS A 275 38.34 -5.12 31.93
N LEU A 276 39.48 -4.70 31.30
CA LEU A 276 39.45 -3.92 30.10
C LEU A 276 39.85 -4.76 28.88
N LEU A 277 39.10 -4.58 27.79
CA LEU A 277 39.48 -4.99 26.45
C LEU A 277 40.04 -3.77 25.68
N HIS A 278 41.06 -4.00 24.88
CA HIS A 278 41.58 -3.05 23.91
C HIS A 278 41.00 -3.39 22.54
N LEU A 279 40.20 -2.49 22.01
CA LEU A 279 39.55 -2.66 20.72
C LEU A 279 40.14 -1.67 19.71
N THR A 280 40.44 -2.16 18.52
CA THR A 280 40.63 -1.34 17.31
C THR A 280 39.40 -1.44 16.49
N VAL A 281 38.69 -0.31 16.31
CA VAL A 281 37.40 -0.25 15.60
C VAL A 281 37.53 0.71 14.42
N PHE A 282 36.83 0.40 13.31
CA PHE A 282 36.73 1.27 12.14
C PHE A 282 35.31 1.87 12.09
N ASP A 283 35.22 3.19 12.16
CA ASP A 283 33.99 3.96 12.28
C ASP A 283 33.39 4.42 10.93
N GLY A 284 33.93 3.92 9.82
CA GLY A 284 33.57 4.34 8.46
C GLY A 284 34.48 5.43 7.91
N GLU A 285 35.22 6.14 8.76
CA GLU A 285 36.17 7.22 8.39
C GLU A 285 37.59 6.85 8.75
N ARG A 286 37.84 6.40 9.98
CA ARG A 286 39.17 6.05 10.48
C ARG A 286 39.15 4.92 11.50
N GLU A 287 40.31 4.36 11.78
CA GLU A 287 40.49 3.46 12.92
C GLU A 287 40.60 4.25 14.23
N ARG A 288 39.98 3.72 15.27
CA ARG A 288 40.02 4.26 16.63
C ARG A 288 40.43 3.20 17.62
N CYS A 289 41.18 3.59 18.61
CA CYS A 289 41.46 2.78 19.78
C CYS A 289 40.38 3.04 20.83
N ILE A 290 39.74 2.01 21.35
CA ILE A 290 38.74 2.11 22.41
C ILE A 290 39.07 1.08 23.51
N LEU A 291 39.18 1.56 24.76
CA LEU A 291 39.27 0.69 25.93
C LEU A 291 37.94 0.60 26.62
N SER A 292 37.38 -0.62 26.74
CA SER A 292 36.07 -0.85 27.35
C SER A 292 36.14 -1.88 28.46
N GLY A 293 35.35 -1.68 29.52
CA GLY A 293 35.26 -2.52 30.70
C GLY A 293 34.50 -3.83 30.55
N ILE A 294 34.33 -4.33 29.34
CA ILE A 294 33.49 -5.45 28.98
C ILE A 294 34.18 -6.84 29.03
N ALA A 295 35.42 -6.92 29.48
CA ALA A 295 36.17 -8.21 29.53
C ALA A 295 35.53 -9.28 30.44
N LYS A 296 34.60 -8.91 31.32
CA LYS A 296 33.87 -9.85 32.15
C LYS A 296 32.84 -10.65 31.33
N TRP A 297 32.24 -10.03 30.33
CA TRP A 297 31.10 -10.58 29.55
C TRP A 297 31.49 -11.05 28.17
N PHE A 298 32.56 -10.48 27.56
CA PHE A 298 32.97 -10.78 26.19
C PHE A 298 34.42 -11.19 26.12
N LYS A 299 34.70 -12.21 25.29
CA LYS A 299 36.07 -12.56 24.91
C LYS A 299 36.45 -11.81 23.63
N PRO A 300 37.77 -11.51 23.42
CA PRO A 300 38.23 -10.82 22.22
C PRO A 300 37.76 -11.44 20.91
N GLU A 301 37.76 -12.78 20.82
CA GLU A 301 37.34 -13.54 19.65
C GLU A 301 35.85 -13.38 19.31
N ASP A 302 35.01 -13.09 20.31
CA ASP A 302 33.56 -12.93 20.12
C ASP A 302 33.22 -11.56 19.51
N LEU A 303 34.10 -10.59 19.59
CA LEU A 303 33.88 -9.20 19.17
C LEU A 303 34.46 -8.91 17.79
N ILE A 304 35.53 -9.58 17.38
CA ILE A 304 36.18 -9.33 16.07
C ILE A 304 35.18 -9.58 14.94
N GLY A 305 35.08 -8.60 14.00
CA GLY A 305 34.15 -8.61 12.88
C GLY A 305 32.70 -8.23 13.25
N LYS A 306 32.41 -7.95 14.52
CA LYS A 306 31.09 -7.45 14.94
C LYS A 306 30.98 -5.93 14.71
N LYS A 307 29.73 -5.50 14.50
CA LYS A 307 29.39 -4.07 14.48
C LYS A 307 28.87 -3.65 15.84
N ILE A 308 29.41 -2.55 16.36
CA ILE A 308 29.09 -2.00 17.68
C ILE A 308 28.75 -0.52 17.57
N GLY A 309 27.88 -0.02 18.45
CA GLY A 309 27.61 1.41 18.59
C GLY A 309 28.71 2.08 19.41
N ILE A 310 29.19 3.23 18.94
CA ILE A 310 30.21 4.02 19.62
C ILE A 310 29.85 5.49 19.66
N VAL A 311 30.28 6.19 20.71
CA VAL A 311 30.30 7.65 20.79
C VAL A 311 31.65 8.12 20.26
N CYS A 312 31.67 8.94 19.19
CA CYS A 312 32.87 9.30 18.42
C CYS A 312 33.49 10.63 18.80
N ASN A 313 32.71 11.58 19.30
CA ASN A 313 33.14 12.94 19.55
C ASN A 313 33.50 13.22 21.02
N LEU A 314 33.85 12.17 21.76
CA LEU A 314 34.47 12.34 23.08
C LEU A 314 35.92 12.75 22.96
N ALA A 315 36.39 13.63 23.85
CA ALA A 315 37.80 13.96 23.96
C ALA A 315 38.64 12.71 24.24
N PRO A 316 39.78 12.51 23.56
CA PRO A 316 40.63 11.35 23.80
C PRO A 316 41.06 11.27 25.27
N ARG A 317 40.83 10.10 25.88
CA ARG A 317 41.10 9.91 27.33
C ARG A 317 42.32 9.03 27.51
N PRO A 318 43.39 9.55 28.12
CA PRO A 318 44.54 8.74 28.51
C PRO A 318 44.14 7.74 29.61
N MET A 319 44.48 6.47 29.42
CA MET A 319 44.20 5.39 30.36
C MET A 319 45.46 4.62 30.69
N MET A 320 45.50 3.87 31.79
CA MET A 320 46.64 3.06 32.24
C MET A 320 47.93 3.87 32.39
N LYS A 321 47.84 5.01 33.11
CA LYS A 321 48.95 5.98 33.30
C LYS A 321 49.49 6.55 31.99
N GLY A 322 48.60 6.75 30.99
CA GLY A 322 48.95 7.32 29.70
C GLY A 322 49.53 6.35 28.68
N LYS A 323 49.56 5.05 28.98
CA LYS A 323 50.05 4.02 28.05
C LYS A 323 49.12 3.80 26.85
N TYR A 324 47.81 3.99 27.04
CA TYR A 324 46.79 3.90 26.00
C TYR A 324 45.92 5.15 26.01
N VAL A 325 45.38 5.49 24.84
CA VAL A 325 44.42 6.59 24.69
C VAL A 325 43.15 6.05 24.11
N SER A 326 42.04 6.15 24.85
CA SER A 326 40.70 5.77 24.31
C SER A 326 40.10 6.94 23.54
N GLU A 327 39.74 6.73 22.27
CA GLU A 327 39.24 7.76 21.33
C GLU A 327 37.72 7.65 21.10
N GLY A 328 36.99 7.16 22.07
CA GLY A 328 35.55 7.00 22.05
C GLY A 328 35.07 6.07 23.17
N MET A 329 33.80 5.82 23.18
CA MET A 329 33.15 4.93 24.16
C MET A 329 32.20 4.01 23.43
N ILE A 330 32.18 2.73 23.84
CA ILE A 330 31.17 1.77 23.35
C ILE A 330 29.83 2.07 24.05
N PHE A 331 28.77 2.10 23.24
CA PHE A 331 27.42 2.14 23.77
C PHE A 331 26.94 0.71 24.05
N ALA A 332 26.85 0.38 25.32
CA ALA A 332 26.42 -0.94 25.80
C ALA A 332 25.41 -0.76 26.93
N ALA A 333 24.44 -1.66 27.01
CA ALA A 333 23.54 -1.73 28.13
C ALA A 333 24.15 -2.66 29.21
N ASP A 334 24.13 -2.23 30.48
CA ASP A 334 24.37 -3.10 31.61
C ASP A 334 23.10 -3.88 31.92
N THR A 335 23.21 -5.20 32.03
CA THR A 335 22.16 -6.07 32.55
C THR A 335 22.59 -6.61 33.92
N ALA A 336 21.60 -6.88 34.75
CA ALA A 336 21.85 -7.40 36.09
C ALA A 336 22.36 -8.87 36.13
N ASP A 337 22.44 -9.53 34.96
CA ASP A 337 22.80 -10.94 34.78
C ASP A 337 24.29 -11.15 34.49
#